data_ee65a1ac71c9790049919707fb095afa
#
_entry.id   ee65a1ac71c9790049919707fb095afa
#
_cell.length_a   1.000
_cell.length_b   1.000
_cell.length_c   1.000
_cell.angle_alpha   90.00
_cell.angle_beta   90.00
_cell.angle_gamma   90.00
#
_symmetry.space_group_name_H-M   'P 1'
#
loop_
_entity.id
_entity.type
_entity.pdbx_description
1 polymer ?
#
loop_
_entity_poly.entity_id
_entity_poly.type
_entity_poly.pdbx_seq_one_letter_code
_entity_poly.pdbx_strand_id
1 'polypeptide(L)'
;MPYKAHVQRIVHDLFARGLLVLALGIGAWPVASTAADEPAPAAAHKRVLRYAFSVAETGFDPARISDLYSRIVTAHIFESPLVYDHLARPYKLRPRTAAAMPEISDDFRTFVFKIRPGIYFADDPVFRGQRRELTAQDYVYTIKRHYDPTVQSPGQAILEDEGIVGLRELRETALKTKKPFDYDSEVEGLKAIDRYTLRVRLRESRPRHLYTWASPDVFGVVAREVVEAYGDKIMDHPVGTGPFRLVEWRRSSRMVLERNPNFREITYEAEPNADDAEGQALLKRMKGRRLPLLDRVEIAVIEEAQPRWLAFLNHEQNFLFNLPNEFVGQAIPGNKVAPALAKRGIRAYQAPGADVTLTVFNMEDPLVGGYTPEKVALRRAMVLGNNVDREIQIARRNQAIRAQSLMPPMTAGYRADLQTEMGTYSPARAKALLDLYGWVDRDGDGWRETPTGEPLVLVMNTQSDQVTRQTDQLWKKDMDALGLRISLKTQQWPENLKQVRSGKFMLWRVGSSAATPDGQGALERIYGGSIGKGNISRFKLAALDKVYDDMRLLPDGPERQKLFDEATKLLVAYAPYRVSVHRLLTDLGYPEVVGYKRPPFWLGWWEYMDVEPGVPAQP
;
A
#
# COMPACT_ATOMS: atom_id res chain seq x y z
N MET A 1 -16.87 23.90 54.33
CA MET A 1 -16.12 23.88 55.58
C MET A 1 -15.64 22.47 55.84
N PRO A 2 -14.41 22.22 56.24
CA PRO A 2 -13.11 22.77 55.80
C PRO A 2 -12.16 21.66 55.37
N TYR A 3 -11.37 21.89 54.33
CA TYR A 3 -10.12 21.14 54.11
C TYR A 3 -9.08 22.06 53.42
N LYS A 4 -8.55 22.99 54.22
CA LYS A 4 -7.33 23.74 53.92
C LYS A 4 -6.52 23.77 55.21
N ALA A 5 -5.44 23.01 55.27
CA ALA A 5 -4.27 23.17 56.14
C ALA A 5 -3.55 21.82 56.24
N HIS A 6 -2.63 21.49 55.34
CA HIS A 6 -1.51 20.55 55.57
C HIS A 6 -0.52 20.48 54.42
N VAL A 7 -0.14 21.63 53.82
CA VAL A 7 1.01 21.71 52.89
C VAL A 7 1.73 23.03 53.12
N GLN A 8 2.32 23.20 54.32
CA GLN A 8 3.30 24.29 54.58
C GLN A 8 4.12 23.95 55.81
N ARG A 9 4.94 22.89 55.75
CA ARG A 9 6.01 22.59 56.73
C ARG A 9 6.92 21.49 56.22
N ILE A 10 7.60 21.63 55.12
CA ILE A 10 8.82 20.86 54.74
C ILE A 10 9.59 21.67 53.68
N VAL A 11 10.04 22.87 53.99
CA VAL A 11 11.03 23.62 53.17
C VAL A 11 11.82 24.57 54.10
N HIS A 12 12.28 24.13 55.27
CA HIS A 12 13.11 24.99 56.10
C HIS A 12 14.08 24.24 56.99
N ASP A 13 14.78 23.19 56.50
CA ASP A 13 15.83 22.55 57.33
C ASP A 13 16.95 21.89 56.52
N LEU A 14 17.51 22.57 55.51
CA LEU A 14 18.72 22.09 54.82
C LEU A 14 19.66 23.22 54.36
N PHE A 15 19.73 24.33 55.13
CA PHE A 15 20.74 25.36 54.94
C PHE A 15 21.35 25.76 56.30
N ALA A 16 22.15 24.92 56.89
CA ALA A 16 23.12 25.31 57.93
C ALA A 16 23.95 24.09 58.37
N ARG A 17 25.11 23.88 57.78
CA ARG A 17 26.34 23.35 58.45
C ARG A 17 27.36 22.96 57.36
N GLY A 18 28.43 23.72 57.30
CA GLY A 18 29.63 23.31 56.58
C GLY A 18 30.57 24.43 56.12
N LEU A 19 30.97 25.32 57.00
CA LEU A 19 32.14 26.19 56.80
C LEU A 19 33.17 25.87 57.86
N LEU A 20 34.41 25.74 57.45
CA LEU A 20 35.72 25.75 58.12
C LEU A 20 36.48 24.39 58.03
N VAL A 21 37.54 24.39 57.17
CA VAL A 21 38.93 24.46 57.67
C VAL A 21 39.86 24.67 56.45
N LEU A 22 40.59 25.81 56.50
CA LEU A 22 41.75 26.11 55.67
C LEU A 22 42.99 25.55 56.33
N ALA A 23 43.86 24.80 55.62
CA ALA A 23 45.26 24.62 56.03
C ALA A 23 46.17 24.48 54.80
N LEU A 24 47.16 25.33 54.78
CA LEU A 24 48.22 25.47 53.79
C LEU A 24 49.10 24.22 53.66
N GLY A 25 49.43 23.88 52.40
CA GLY A 25 50.50 22.94 52.07
C GLY A 25 51.14 23.31 50.73
N ILE A 26 52.26 24.04 50.78
CA ILE A 26 53.06 24.35 49.57
C ILE A 26 53.91 23.11 49.25
N GLY A 27 53.60 22.44 48.17
CA GLY A 27 54.37 21.35 47.56
C GLY A 27 54.60 21.57 46.08
N ALA A 28 55.85 21.74 45.65
CA ALA A 28 56.24 21.90 44.26
C ALA A 28 55.93 20.64 43.45
N TRP A 29 55.14 20.80 42.40
CA TRP A 29 54.89 19.73 41.41
C TRP A 29 55.67 20.00 40.11
N PRO A 30 56.18 18.94 39.47
CA PRO A 30 56.84 19.06 38.20
C PRO A 30 55.82 19.35 37.09
N VAL A 31 56.18 20.25 36.18
CA VAL A 31 55.47 20.55 34.95
C VAL A 31 55.39 19.31 34.06
N ALA A 32 54.26 18.62 34.06
CA ALA A 32 53.98 17.61 33.05
C ALA A 32 53.49 18.31 31.77
N SER A 33 54.20 18.05 30.70
CA SER A 33 53.87 18.45 29.34
C SER A 33 52.45 17.95 29.03
N THR A 34 51.50 18.86 28.79
CA THR A 34 50.18 18.51 28.24
C THR A 34 50.35 18.11 26.80
N ALA A 35 50.34 16.79 26.52
CA ALA A 35 49.98 16.29 25.19
C ALA A 35 48.60 16.87 24.88
N ALA A 36 48.48 17.54 23.72
CA ALA A 36 47.19 18.01 23.22
C ALA A 36 46.28 16.80 23.07
N ASP A 37 45.17 16.78 23.83
CA ASP A 37 44.07 15.84 23.59
C ASP A 37 43.62 16.04 22.12
N GLU A 38 43.85 15.02 21.30
CA GLU A 38 43.15 14.92 20.03
C GLU A 38 41.65 14.96 20.34
N PRO A 39 40.85 15.82 19.66
CA PRO A 39 39.42 15.85 19.86
C PRO A 39 38.87 14.45 19.55
N ALA A 40 38.21 13.84 20.54
CA ALA A 40 37.50 12.59 20.36
C ALA A 40 36.65 12.69 19.09
N PRO A 41 36.64 11.67 18.21
CA PRO A 41 35.87 11.73 16.99
C PRO A 41 34.42 12.08 17.32
N ALA A 42 33.93 13.19 16.77
CA ALA A 42 32.58 13.65 16.96
C ALA A 42 31.64 12.47 16.75
N ALA A 43 30.82 12.15 17.76
CA ALA A 43 29.86 11.05 17.70
C ALA A 43 29.08 11.20 16.38
N ALA A 44 29.27 10.27 15.47
CA ALA A 44 28.63 10.33 14.16
C ALA A 44 27.12 10.46 14.35
N HIS A 45 26.54 11.58 13.91
CA HIS A 45 25.10 11.80 14.04
C HIS A 45 24.36 10.65 13.38
N LYS A 46 23.55 9.91 14.16
CA LYS A 46 22.70 8.84 13.61
C LYS A 46 21.72 9.42 12.60
N ARG A 47 21.60 8.79 11.45
CA ARG A 47 20.66 9.12 10.39
C ARG A 47 19.31 8.51 10.72
N VAL A 48 18.43 9.29 11.32
CA VAL A 48 17.15 8.82 11.88
C VAL A 48 15.99 9.39 11.09
N LEU A 49 15.24 8.52 10.42
CA LEU A 49 13.94 8.86 9.83
C LEU A 49 12.87 8.79 10.93
N ARG A 50 12.13 9.89 11.13
CA ARG A 50 11.00 9.97 12.08
C ARG A 50 9.73 10.33 11.35
N TYR A 51 8.71 9.50 11.48
CA TYR A 51 7.39 9.79 10.94
C TYR A 51 6.29 9.05 11.69
N ALA A 52 5.02 9.22 11.30
CA ALA A 52 3.91 8.58 11.96
C ALA A 52 3.06 7.74 11.01
N PHE A 53 2.52 6.65 11.55
CA PHE A 53 1.39 5.91 10.99
C PHE A 53 0.07 6.53 11.46
N SER A 54 -0.94 6.53 10.60
CA SER A 54 -2.29 7.01 10.92
C SER A 54 -3.25 5.90 11.32
N VAL A 55 -2.79 4.65 11.34
CA VAL A 55 -3.53 3.49 11.83
C VAL A 55 -2.52 2.55 12.48
N ALA A 56 -2.92 1.91 13.56
CA ALA A 56 -2.09 0.93 14.26
C ALA A 56 -1.83 -0.32 13.41
N GLU A 57 -0.66 -0.88 13.58
CA GLU A 57 -0.23 -2.16 13.02
C GLU A 57 -0.89 -3.36 13.71
N THR A 58 -0.97 -4.50 13.02
CA THR A 58 -1.54 -5.74 13.58
C THR A 58 -0.47 -6.75 14.02
N GLY A 59 0.75 -6.64 13.50
CA GLY A 59 1.89 -7.52 13.78
C GLY A 59 2.81 -7.64 12.58
N PHE A 60 3.78 -8.57 12.60
CA PHE A 60 4.87 -8.58 11.62
C PHE A 60 5.20 -9.97 11.05
N ASP A 61 4.26 -10.91 11.07
CA ASP A 61 4.40 -12.17 10.32
C ASP A 61 3.85 -12.00 8.89
N PRO A 62 4.69 -12.05 7.83
CA PRO A 62 4.26 -11.85 6.45
C PRO A 62 3.10 -12.76 6.02
N ALA A 63 3.02 -13.98 6.53
CA ALA A 63 1.97 -14.92 6.19
C ALA A 63 0.60 -14.62 6.83
N ARG A 64 0.53 -13.75 7.87
CA ARG A 64 -0.68 -13.51 8.66
C ARG A 64 -1.22 -12.07 8.57
N ILE A 65 -0.45 -11.14 8.01
CA ILE A 65 -0.83 -9.72 7.91
C ILE A 65 -1.52 -9.39 6.58
N SER A 66 -2.36 -8.35 6.58
CA SER A 66 -2.98 -7.80 5.37
C SER A 66 -3.08 -6.28 5.40
N ASP A 67 -2.90 -5.64 6.56
CA ASP A 67 -2.98 -4.19 6.69
C ASP A 67 -1.73 -3.49 6.13
N LEU A 68 -1.93 -2.28 5.62
CA LEU A 68 -0.87 -1.50 4.97
C LEU A 68 0.32 -1.22 5.88
N TYR A 69 0.08 -0.89 7.16
CA TYR A 69 1.13 -0.41 8.06
C TYR A 69 2.03 -1.53 8.55
N SER A 70 1.46 -2.70 8.86
CA SER A 70 2.25 -3.91 9.11
C SER A 70 3.09 -4.29 7.89
N ARG A 71 2.50 -4.26 6.69
CA ARG A 71 3.19 -4.57 5.42
C ARG A 71 4.31 -3.59 5.09
N ILE A 72 4.19 -2.29 5.43
CA ILE A 72 5.30 -1.35 5.31
C ILE A 72 6.49 -1.80 6.15
N VAL A 73 6.27 -2.21 7.39
CA VAL A 73 7.35 -2.66 8.29
C VAL A 73 7.99 -3.96 7.77
N THR A 74 7.17 -4.96 7.44
CA THR A 74 7.68 -6.26 6.96
C THR A 74 8.45 -6.16 5.65
N ALA A 75 8.08 -5.24 4.76
CA ALA A 75 8.81 -4.97 3.51
C ALA A 75 10.27 -4.53 3.71
N HIS A 76 10.66 -4.11 4.92
CA HIS A 76 12.01 -3.68 5.23
C HIS A 76 12.78 -4.67 6.12
N ILE A 77 12.06 -5.65 6.70
CA ILE A 77 12.66 -6.71 7.53
C ILE A 77 12.89 -7.98 6.71
N PHE A 78 11.98 -8.30 5.82
CA PHE A 78 12.05 -9.52 5.00
C PHE A 78 12.45 -9.19 3.56
N GLU A 79 12.92 -10.21 2.84
CA GLU A 79 13.26 -10.10 1.43
C GLU A 79 12.59 -11.19 0.60
N SER A 80 12.37 -10.89 -0.67
CA SER A 80 11.93 -11.79 -1.72
C SER A 80 13.04 -11.97 -2.78
N PRO A 81 12.93 -12.95 -3.69
CA PRO A 81 13.93 -13.16 -4.73
C PRO A 81 14.16 -11.96 -5.61
N LEU A 82 13.11 -11.20 -5.90
CA LEU A 82 13.12 -10.02 -6.75
C LEU A 82 12.70 -8.77 -5.98
N VAL A 83 12.95 -7.60 -6.54
CA VAL A 83 12.52 -6.29 -6.05
C VAL A 83 12.21 -5.38 -7.23
N TYR A 84 11.38 -4.37 -7.03
CA TYR A 84 11.20 -3.31 -8.02
C TYR A 84 12.36 -2.32 -7.98
N ASP A 85 12.83 -1.88 -9.15
CA ASP A 85 13.77 -0.78 -9.24
C ASP A 85 13.14 0.49 -8.65
N HIS A 86 13.85 1.14 -7.73
CA HIS A 86 13.32 2.28 -6.97
C HIS A 86 12.91 3.46 -7.85
N LEU A 87 13.63 3.74 -8.92
CA LEU A 87 13.41 4.91 -9.77
C LEU A 87 12.79 4.60 -11.13
N ALA A 88 12.82 3.35 -11.61
CA ALA A 88 12.30 3.02 -12.92
C ALA A 88 10.80 3.32 -13.06
N ARG A 89 10.44 4.05 -14.13
CA ARG A 89 9.06 4.36 -14.52
C ARG A 89 8.93 4.24 -16.06
N PRO A 90 8.21 3.28 -16.61
CA PRO A 90 7.48 2.22 -15.92
C PRO A 90 8.41 1.32 -15.09
N TYR A 91 7.80 0.56 -14.18
CA TYR A 91 8.51 -0.33 -13.26
C TYR A 91 9.41 -1.34 -13.97
N LYS A 92 10.50 -1.72 -13.29
CA LYS A 92 11.36 -2.85 -13.67
C LYS A 92 11.59 -3.75 -12.46
N LEU A 93 11.67 -5.06 -12.69
CA LEU A 93 12.12 -6.01 -11.68
C LEU A 93 13.63 -6.17 -11.72
N ARG A 94 14.23 -6.34 -10.54
CA ARG A 94 15.67 -6.59 -10.34
C ARG A 94 15.88 -7.78 -9.40
N PRO A 95 16.97 -8.53 -9.54
CA PRO A 95 17.35 -9.54 -8.56
C PRO A 95 17.60 -8.89 -7.19
N ARG A 96 17.12 -9.54 -6.12
CA ARG A 96 17.35 -9.11 -4.74
C ARG A 96 18.12 -10.17 -3.94
N THR A 97 17.46 -11.25 -3.54
CA THR A 97 18.13 -12.43 -2.98
C THR A 97 18.49 -13.41 -4.08
N ALA A 98 17.84 -13.36 -5.24
CA ALA A 98 18.29 -14.08 -6.43
C ALA A 98 19.60 -13.48 -6.97
N ALA A 99 20.46 -14.32 -7.53
CA ALA A 99 21.74 -13.92 -8.12
C ALA A 99 21.55 -13.21 -9.47
N ALA A 100 20.50 -13.60 -10.22
CA ALA A 100 20.07 -13.03 -11.50
C ALA A 100 18.56 -13.12 -11.64
N MET A 101 18.00 -12.57 -12.72
CA MET A 101 16.61 -12.84 -13.09
C MET A 101 16.42 -14.35 -13.31
N PRO A 102 15.26 -14.93 -12.92
CA PRO A 102 15.05 -16.37 -13.05
C PRO A 102 15.04 -16.84 -14.51
N GLU A 103 15.44 -18.08 -14.71
CA GLU A 103 15.22 -18.79 -15.97
C GLU A 103 13.71 -19.10 -16.08
N ILE A 104 13.10 -18.82 -17.23
CA ILE A 104 11.68 -18.98 -17.48
C ILE A 104 11.49 -19.87 -18.70
N SER A 105 10.64 -20.90 -18.59
CA SER A 105 10.27 -21.72 -19.75
C SER A 105 9.43 -20.94 -20.77
N ASP A 106 9.51 -21.29 -22.04
CA ASP A 106 8.82 -20.61 -23.15
C ASP A 106 7.29 -20.59 -22.96
N ASP A 107 6.74 -21.57 -22.25
CA ASP A 107 5.31 -21.65 -21.91
C ASP A 107 4.92 -20.87 -20.65
N PHE A 108 5.87 -20.15 -20.01
CA PHE A 108 5.66 -19.41 -18.76
C PHE A 108 5.08 -20.25 -17.60
N ARG A 109 5.43 -21.54 -17.54
CA ARG A 109 4.95 -22.47 -16.50
C ARG A 109 6.04 -22.88 -15.53
N THR A 110 7.30 -22.75 -15.89
CA THR A 110 8.43 -23.11 -15.03
C THR A 110 9.37 -21.93 -14.82
N PHE A 111 9.69 -21.67 -13.55
CA PHE A 111 10.58 -20.58 -13.13
C PHE A 111 11.67 -21.15 -12.23
N VAL A 112 12.94 -20.85 -12.55
CA VAL A 112 14.08 -21.33 -11.77
C VAL A 112 14.86 -20.15 -11.23
N PHE A 113 14.86 -20.00 -9.91
CA PHE A 113 15.56 -18.95 -9.19
C PHE A 113 16.87 -19.51 -8.63
N LYS A 114 17.98 -18.82 -8.88
CA LYS A 114 19.28 -19.06 -8.25
C LYS A 114 19.44 -18.09 -7.08
N ILE A 115 19.39 -18.58 -5.86
CA ILE A 115 19.55 -17.76 -4.64
C ILE A 115 21.04 -17.45 -4.47
N ARG A 116 21.34 -16.20 -4.12
CA ARG A 116 22.71 -15.75 -3.88
C ARG A 116 23.24 -16.32 -2.57
N PRO A 117 24.38 -17.01 -2.54
CA PRO A 117 25.03 -17.42 -1.29
C PRO A 117 25.46 -16.24 -0.44
N GLY A 118 25.63 -16.45 0.87
CA GLY A 118 26.14 -15.44 1.81
C GLY A 118 25.10 -14.42 2.27
N ILE A 119 23.82 -14.70 2.10
CA ILE A 119 22.72 -13.92 2.70
C ILE A 119 22.35 -14.55 4.02
N TYR A 120 22.29 -13.74 5.09
CA TYR A 120 22.06 -14.22 6.45
C TYR A 120 20.82 -13.54 7.06
N PHE A 121 20.09 -14.30 7.86
CA PHE A 121 19.05 -13.76 8.74
C PHE A 121 19.65 -12.86 9.82
N ALA A 122 18.87 -11.94 10.36
CA ALA A 122 19.23 -11.21 11.58
C ALA A 122 19.49 -12.19 12.71
N ASP A 123 20.39 -11.82 13.64
CA ASP A 123 20.70 -12.67 14.79
C ASP A 123 19.46 -12.90 15.65
N ASP A 124 19.30 -14.14 16.08
CA ASP A 124 18.23 -14.57 16.96
C ASP A 124 18.72 -15.66 17.93
N PRO A 125 18.23 -15.70 19.18
CA PRO A 125 18.59 -16.73 20.16
C PRO A 125 18.38 -18.17 19.67
N VAL A 126 17.40 -18.40 18.80
CA VAL A 126 17.11 -19.70 18.19
C VAL A 126 18.30 -20.25 17.40
N PHE A 127 19.11 -19.38 16.83
CA PHE A 127 20.31 -19.76 16.06
C PHE A 127 21.54 -20.06 16.94
N ARG A 128 21.43 -19.93 18.25
CA ARG A 128 22.49 -20.30 19.24
C ARG A 128 23.85 -19.63 18.94
N GLY A 129 23.82 -18.38 18.50
CA GLY A 129 25.03 -17.61 18.15
C GLY A 129 25.65 -17.96 16.78
N GLN A 130 25.02 -18.83 15.99
CA GLN A 130 25.46 -19.15 14.65
C GLN A 130 24.75 -18.24 13.62
N ARG A 131 25.50 -17.80 12.61
CA ARG A 131 24.91 -17.06 11.49
C ARG A 131 24.08 -18.02 10.62
N ARG A 132 22.77 -17.74 10.50
CA ARG A 132 21.82 -18.58 9.74
C ARG A 132 21.72 -18.08 8.28
N GLU A 133 22.27 -18.85 7.36
CA GLU A 133 22.27 -18.52 5.95
C GLU A 133 20.93 -18.87 5.28
N LEU A 134 20.47 -17.96 4.40
CA LEU A 134 19.31 -18.17 3.54
C LEU A 134 19.55 -19.26 2.51
N THR A 135 18.58 -20.14 2.33
CA THR A 135 18.59 -21.23 1.36
C THR A 135 17.33 -21.28 0.51
N ALA A 136 17.32 -22.07 -0.57
CA ALA A 136 16.13 -22.31 -1.38
C ALA A 136 15.00 -22.99 -0.58
N GLN A 137 15.35 -23.82 0.42
CA GLN A 137 14.37 -24.50 1.27
C GLN A 137 13.57 -23.52 2.15
N ASP A 138 14.14 -22.39 2.52
CA ASP A 138 13.42 -21.37 3.29
C ASP A 138 12.28 -20.76 2.47
N TYR A 139 12.46 -20.58 1.17
CA TYR A 139 11.38 -20.16 0.27
C TYR A 139 10.30 -21.22 0.11
N VAL A 140 10.69 -22.51 0.02
CA VAL A 140 9.72 -23.63 -0.01
C VAL A 140 8.87 -23.59 1.26
N TYR A 141 9.49 -23.46 2.43
CA TYR A 141 8.78 -23.36 3.69
C TYR A 141 7.87 -22.14 3.75
N THR A 142 8.39 -20.96 3.38
CA THR A 142 7.64 -19.70 3.40
C THR A 142 6.35 -19.80 2.57
N ILE A 143 6.43 -20.29 1.33
CA ILE A 143 5.25 -20.42 0.47
C ILE A 143 4.27 -21.47 1.00
N LYS A 144 4.77 -22.60 1.51
CA LYS A 144 3.92 -23.63 2.13
C LYS A 144 3.11 -23.09 3.31
N ARG A 145 3.66 -22.17 4.11
CA ARG A 145 2.94 -21.55 5.24
C ARG A 145 1.63 -20.88 4.81
N HIS A 146 1.58 -20.29 3.63
CA HIS A 146 0.35 -19.67 3.13
C HIS A 146 -0.75 -20.70 2.82
N TYR A 147 -0.38 -21.96 2.59
CA TYR A 147 -1.32 -23.06 2.35
C TYR A 147 -1.72 -23.81 3.62
N ASP A 148 -1.03 -23.60 4.74
CA ASP A 148 -1.42 -24.19 6.03
C ASP A 148 -2.76 -23.59 6.49
N PRO A 149 -3.82 -24.44 6.68
CA PRO A 149 -5.13 -23.95 7.13
C PRO A 149 -5.10 -23.24 8.48
N THR A 150 -4.15 -23.58 9.35
CA THR A 150 -4.04 -23.01 10.70
C THR A 150 -3.48 -21.58 10.69
N VAL A 151 -2.67 -21.23 9.69
CA VAL A 151 -2.10 -19.89 9.51
C VAL A 151 -3.16 -18.87 9.08
N GLN A 152 -4.21 -19.31 8.37
CA GLN A 152 -5.29 -18.48 7.84
C GLN A 152 -4.77 -17.31 6.99
N SER A 153 -3.78 -17.59 6.15
CA SER A 153 -3.06 -16.57 5.40
C SER A 153 -3.94 -15.79 4.42
N PRO A 154 -3.95 -14.43 4.49
CA PRO A 154 -4.58 -13.61 3.46
C PRO A 154 -3.93 -13.77 2.07
N GLY A 155 -2.64 -14.12 2.01
CA GLY A 155 -1.89 -14.34 0.77
C GLY A 155 -2.23 -15.65 0.07
N GLN A 156 -2.94 -16.59 0.74
CA GLN A 156 -3.29 -17.89 0.17
C GLN A 156 -4.07 -17.78 -1.14
N ALA A 157 -5.03 -16.85 -1.21
CA ALA A 157 -5.86 -16.68 -2.40
C ALA A 157 -5.04 -16.22 -3.62
N ILE A 158 -4.01 -15.40 -3.42
CA ILE A 158 -3.09 -14.94 -4.48
C ILE A 158 -2.30 -16.14 -5.02
N LEU A 159 -1.68 -16.90 -4.13
CA LEU A 159 -0.89 -18.08 -4.52
C LEU A 159 -1.75 -19.19 -5.14
N GLU A 160 -3.00 -19.29 -4.72
CA GLU A 160 -3.97 -20.24 -5.30
C GLU A 160 -4.32 -19.87 -6.75
N ASP A 161 -4.46 -18.58 -7.06
CA ASP A 161 -4.65 -18.10 -8.43
C ASP A 161 -3.42 -18.31 -9.29
N GLU A 162 -2.22 -18.19 -8.73
CA GLU A 162 -0.96 -18.51 -9.42
C GLU A 162 -0.88 -19.99 -9.84
N GLY A 163 -1.50 -20.88 -9.08
CA GLY A 163 -1.66 -22.27 -9.46
C GLY A 163 -0.40 -23.11 -9.37
N ILE A 164 0.39 -22.98 -8.31
CA ILE A 164 1.57 -23.83 -8.05
C ILE A 164 1.13 -25.29 -7.91
N VAL A 165 1.71 -26.19 -8.71
CA VAL A 165 1.30 -27.60 -8.78
C VAL A 165 1.52 -28.30 -7.44
N GLY A 166 0.48 -28.97 -6.93
CA GLY A 166 0.52 -29.83 -5.74
C GLY A 166 0.24 -29.11 -4.40
N LEU A 167 0.27 -27.77 -4.35
CA LEU A 167 0.02 -27.06 -3.08
C LEU A 167 -1.45 -27.05 -2.66
N ARG A 168 -2.37 -26.97 -3.62
CA ARG A 168 -3.81 -27.10 -3.36
C ARG A 168 -4.13 -28.46 -2.76
N GLU A 169 -3.64 -29.50 -3.36
CA GLU A 169 -3.83 -30.88 -2.95
C GLU A 169 -3.28 -31.14 -1.54
N LEU A 170 -2.12 -30.57 -1.22
CA LEU A 170 -1.54 -30.64 0.12
C LEU A 170 -2.45 -29.97 1.17
N ARG A 171 -2.97 -28.78 0.87
CA ARG A 171 -3.92 -28.06 1.74
C ARG A 171 -5.22 -28.84 1.92
N GLU A 172 -5.81 -29.37 0.83
CA GLU A 172 -7.04 -30.15 0.88
C GLU A 172 -6.87 -31.41 1.72
N THR A 173 -5.70 -32.06 1.64
CA THR A 173 -5.37 -33.24 2.46
C THR A 173 -5.38 -32.87 3.94
N ALA A 174 -4.75 -31.77 4.34
CA ALA A 174 -4.76 -31.30 5.73
C ALA A 174 -6.19 -31.03 6.22
N LEU A 175 -7.01 -30.35 5.41
CA LEU A 175 -8.41 -30.02 5.74
C LEU A 175 -9.28 -31.30 5.88
N LYS A 176 -9.13 -32.28 4.98
CA LYS A 176 -9.91 -33.54 4.99
C LYS A 176 -9.50 -34.43 6.16
N THR A 177 -8.21 -34.57 6.40
CA THR A 177 -7.70 -35.49 7.43
C THR A 177 -7.68 -34.86 8.83
N LYS A 178 -7.77 -33.52 8.93
CA LYS A 178 -7.62 -32.77 10.18
C LYS A 178 -6.27 -33.01 10.89
N LYS A 179 -5.27 -33.49 10.16
CA LYS A 179 -3.89 -33.64 10.64
C LYS A 179 -3.15 -32.31 10.49
N PRO A 180 -2.04 -32.10 11.24
CA PRO A 180 -1.15 -30.97 11.02
C PRO A 180 -0.72 -30.89 9.55
N PHE A 181 -0.54 -29.66 9.06
CA PHE A 181 -0.07 -29.45 7.69
C PHE A 181 1.34 -30.01 7.51
N ASP A 182 1.55 -30.79 6.48
CA ASP A 182 2.82 -31.46 6.24
C ASP A 182 3.79 -30.57 5.46
N TYR A 183 4.67 -29.91 6.20
CA TYR A 183 5.71 -29.06 5.62
C TYR A 183 6.83 -29.84 4.93
N ASP A 184 6.98 -31.12 5.23
CA ASP A 184 8.09 -31.95 4.75
C ASP A 184 7.72 -32.78 3.50
N SER A 185 6.43 -32.93 3.19
CA SER A 185 5.96 -33.52 1.94
C SER A 185 6.55 -32.83 0.72
N GLU A 186 7.09 -33.58 -0.21
CA GLU A 186 7.50 -33.05 -1.50
C GLU A 186 6.31 -32.55 -2.32
N VAL A 187 6.45 -31.38 -2.94
CA VAL A 187 5.46 -30.78 -3.83
C VAL A 187 6.08 -30.60 -5.21
N GLU A 188 5.45 -31.17 -6.25
CA GLU A 188 5.99 -31.14 -7.62
C GLU A 188 6.28 -29.70 -8.09
N GLY A 189 5.37 -28.78 -7.82
CA GLY A 189 5.43 -27.38 -8.26
C GLY A 189 6.32 -26.48 -7.45
N LEU A 190 6.89 -26.93 -6.31
CA LEU A 190 7.70 -26.08 -5.44
C LEU A 190 8.83 -26.90 -4.81
N LYS A 191 10.03 -26.79 -5.38
CA LYS A 191 11.18 -27.61 -4.95
C LYS A 191 12.47 -26.80 -4.80
N ALA A 192 13.17 -27.02 -3.71
CA ALA A 192 14.60 -26.73 -3.63
C ALA A 192 15.36 -27.87 -4.33
N ILE A 193 15.92 -27.57 -5.51
CA ILE A 193 16.67 -28.56 -6.32
C ILE A 193 18.05 -28.82 -5.70
N ASP A 194 18.65 -27.79 -5.18
CA ASP A 194 19.86 -27.79 -4.37
C ASP A 194 19.77 -26.68 -3.31
N ARG A 195 20.84 -26.46 -2.54
CA ARG A 195 20.88 -25.47 -1.46
C ARG A 195 20.45 -24.06 -1.90
N TYR A 196 20.71 -23.69 -3.18
CA TYR A 196 20.51 -22.34 -3.69
C TYR A 196 19.62 -22.28 -4.93
N THR A 197 19.05 -23.40 -5.39
CA THR A 197 18.19 -23.45 -6.57
C THR A 197 16.77 -23.76 -6.20
N LEU A 198 15.89 -22.78 -6.38
CA LEU A 198 14.42 -22.92 -6.21
C LEU A 198 13.78 -23.07 -7.58
N ARG A 199 13.00 -24.13 -7.78
CA ARG A 199 12.15 -24.32 -8.96
C ARG A 199 10.68 -24.19 -8.59
N VAL A 200 9.96 -23.37 -9.35
CA VAL A 200 8.51 -23.20 -9.26
C VAL A 200 7.87 -23.66 -10.57
N ARG A 201 6.83 -24.50 -10.49
CA ARG A 201 6.06 -24.98 -11.64
C ARG A 201 4.57 -24.71 -11.43
N LEU A 202 3.95 -24.12 -12.44
CA LEU A 202 2.55 -23.70 -12.44
C LEU A 202 1.69 -24.64 -13.31
N ARG A 203 0.41 -24.70 -13.02
CA ARG A 203 -0.57 -25.48 -13.80
C ARG A 203 -0.83 -24.87 -15.18
N GLU A 204 -0.80 -23.55 -15.27
CA GLU A 204 -1.09 -22.77 -16.49
C GLU A 204 0.01 -21.75 -16.77
N SER A 205 0.04 -21.23 -17.99
CA SER A 205 0.90 -20.11 -18.39
C SER A 205 0.62 -18.87 -17.52
N ARG A 206 1.67 -18.32 -16.89
CA ARG A 206 1.58 -17.11 -16.06
C ARG A 206 2.75 -16.16 -16.33
N PRO A 207 2.75 -15.39 -17.41
CA PRO A 207 3.87 -14.51 -17.76
C PRO A 207 4.23 -13.49 -16.66
N ARG A 208 3.30 -13.17 -15.77
CA ARG A 208 3.46 -12.17 -14.69
C ARG A 208 3.71 -12.76 -13.31
N HIS A 209 3.93 -14.05 -13.21
CA HIS A 209 4.22 -14.76 -11.95
C HIS A 209 5.38 -14.11 -11.16
N LEU A 210 6.32 -13.45 -11.84
CA LEU A 210 7.45 -12.80 -11.20
C LEU A 210 7.04 -11.68 -10.23
N TYR A 211 5.87 -11.04 -10.40
CA TYR A 211 5.44 -9.97 -9.48
C TYR A 211 5.16 -10.50 -8.08
N THR A 212 4.68 -11.71 -7.95
CA THR A 212 4.51 -12.40 -6.66
C THR A 212 5.85 -12.51 -5.91
N TRP A 213 6.95 -12.79 -6.64
CA TRP A 213 8.29 -12.91 -6.09
C TRP A 213 9.00 -11.57 -5.87
N ALA A 214 8.31 -10.45 -6.03
CA ALA A 214 8.78 -9.09 -5.72
C ALA A 214 7.95 -8.43 -4.59
N SER A 215 7.29 -9.22 -3.74
CA SER A 215 6.43 -8.78 -2.65
C SER A 215 6.96 -9.23 -1.27
N PRO A 216 8.06 -8.64 -0.78
CA PRO A 216 8.69 -9.07 0.49
C PRO A 216 7.80 -8.83 1.71
N ASP A 217 6.84 -7.94 1.60
CA ASP A 217 5.87 -7.57 2.64
C ASP A 217 4.87 -8.69 2.96
N VAL A 218 4.61 -9.60 2.01
CA VAL A 218 3.67 -10.73 2.15
C VAL A 218 4.38 -12.07 1.92
N PHE A 219 5.27 -12.15 0.92
CA PHE A 219 5.98 -13.39 0.56
C PHE A 219 7.47 -13.34 0.91
N GLY A 220 7.85 -12.46 1.85
CA GLY A 220 9.19 -12.37 2.38
C GLY A 220 9.60 -13.63 3.13
N VAL A 221 10.85 -14.05 2.91
CA VAL A 221 11.38 -15.33 3.40
C VAL A 221 11.54 -15.34 4.91
N VAL A 222 11.11 -16.44 5.54
CA VAL A 222 11.25 -16.69 6.98
C VAL A 222 12.04 -17.97 7.24
N ALA A 223 12.74 -18.04 8.38
CA ALA A 223 13.41 -19.25 8.84
C ALA A 223 12.42 -20.15 9.60
N ARG A 224 12.36 -21.45 9.23
CA ARG A 224 11.42 -22.42 9.82
C ARG A 224 11.59 -22.52 11.33
N GLU A 225 12.81 -22.63 11.80
CA GLU A 225 13.14 -22.79 13.22
C GLU A 225 12.71 -21.58 14.07
N VAL A 226 12.69 -20.38 13.50
CA VAL A 226 12.19 -19.16 14.19
C VAL A 226 10.66 -19.25 14.31
N VAL A 227 9.98 -19.58 13.23
CA VAL A 227 8.52 -19.70 13.24
C VAL A 227 8.06 -20.77 14.22
N GLU A 228 8.71 -21.95 14.22
CA GLU A 228 8.40 -23.06 15.13
C GLU A 228 8.69 -22.72 16.60
N ALA A 229 9.79 -22.01 16.87
CA ALA A 229 10.16 -21.64 18.24
C ALA A 229 9.22 -20.60 18.87
N TYR A 230 8.78 -19.62 18.09
CA TYR A 230 7.91 -18.55 18.58
C TYR A 230 6.41 -18.86 18.44
N GLY A 231 6.01 -19.77 17.56
CA GLY A 231 4.62 -20.17 17.39
C GLY A 231 3.69 -18.97 17.16
N ASP A 232 2.67 -18.81 18.00
CA ASP A 232 1.73 -17.68 17.88
C ASP A 232 2.37 -16.31 18.16
N LYS A 233 3.51 -16.26 18.85
CA LYS A 233 4.25 -15.02 19.11
C LYS A 233 5.09 -14.56 17.93
N ILE A 234 5.12 -15.30 16.83
CA ILE A 234 5.84 -14.89 15.61
C ILE A 234 5.35 -13.54 15.06
N MET A 235 4.09 -13.16 15.32
CA MET A 235 3.54 -11.85 14.99
C MET A 235 4.31 -10.69 15.67
N ASP A 236 4.95 -10.96 16.79
CA ASP A 236 5.66 -9.99 17.61
C ASP A 236 7.19 -10.10 17.44
N HIS A 237 7.67 -11.10 16.70
CA HIS A 237 9.09 -11.45 16.64
C HIS A 237 9.58 -11.67 15.20
N PRO A 238 9.65 -10.59 14.38
CA PRO A 238 10.09 -10.70 12.99
C PRO A 238 11.61 -10.85 12.88
N VAL A 239 12.07 -11.93 12.26
CA VAL A 239 13.47 -12.22 11.96
C VAL A 239 13.63 -12.44 10.46
N GLY A 240 14.22 -11.49 9.76
CA GLY A 240 14.38 -11.52 8.31
C GLY A 240 15.83 -11.29 7.86
N THR A 241 16.01 -11.29 6.54
CA THR A 241 17.31 -11.04 5.88
C THR A 241 17.46 -9.59 5.42
N GLY A 242 16.43 -8.76 5.62
CA GLY A 242 16.33 -7.41 5.08
C GLY A 242 17.23 -6.37 5.75
N PRO A 243 17.22 -5.13 5.25
CA PRO A 243 18.12 -4.06 5.68
C PRO A 243 17.88 -3.57 7.10
N PHE A 244 16.72 -3.81 7.67
CA PHE A 244 16.37 -3.38 9.02
C PHE A 244 15.89 -4.55 9.89
N ARG A 245 16.01 -4.37 11.21
CA ARG A 245 15.45 -5.26 12.23
C ARG A 245 14.64 -4.46 13.24
N LEU A 246 13.56 -5.04 13.76
CA LEU A 246 12.74 -4.43 14.80
C LEU A 246 13.48 -4.54 16.14
N VAL A 247 13.68 -3.41 16.86
CA VAL A 247 14.37 -3.38 18.15
C VAL A 247 13.48 -2.91 19.31
N GLU A 248 12.40 -2.19 19.01
CA GLU A 248 11.39 -1.80 19.98
C GLU A 248 10.02 -1.83 19.32
N TRP A 249 9.07 -2.42 20.01
CA TRP A 249 7.66 -2.35 19.63
C TRP A 249 6.77 -2.17 20.84
N ARG A 250 6.09 -1.04 20.85
CA ARG A 250 4.97 -0.76 21.76
C ARG A 250 3.71 -0.70 20.92
N ARG A 251 2.92 -1.76 20.99
CA ARG A 251 1.72 -1.94 20.16
C ARG A 251 0.86 -0.67 20.14
N SER A 252 0.43 -0.26 18.94
CA SER A 252 -0.39 0.93 18.72
C SER A 252 0.20 2.24 19.27
N SER A 253 1.51 2.33 19.45
CA SER A 253 2.19 3.51 20.02
C SER A 253 3.48 3.84 19.29
N ARG A 254 4.45 2.92 19.31
CA ARG A 254 5.78 3.20 18.75
C ARG A 254 6.47 1.95 18.24
N MET A 255 7.15 2.11 17.12
CA MET A 255 8.08 1.13 16.56
C MET A 255 9.45 1.77 16.33
N VAL A 256 10.49 1.01 16.59
CA VAL A 256 11.86 1.40 16.28
C VAL A 256 12.55 0.27 15.53
N LEU A 257 13.06 0.62 14.37
CA LEU A 257 13.89 -0.28 13.57
C LEU A 257 15.31 0.28 13.48
N GLU A 258 16.29 -0.61 13.48
CA GLU A 258 17.70 -0.28 13.27
C GLU A 258 18.25 -1.07 12.09
N ARG A 259 19.34 -0.58 11.52
CA ARG A 259 20.09 -1.30 10.49
C ARG A 259 20.39 -2.72 10.96
N ASN A 260 20.09 -3.71 10.13
CA ASN A 260 20.45 -5.10 10.39
C ASN A 260 21.96 -5.29 10.20
N PRO A 261 22.72 -5.66 11.24
CA PRO A 261 24.18 -5.82 11.12
C PRO A 261 24.59 -6.96 10.18
N ASN A 262 23.72 -7.96 10.00
CA ASN A 262 23.95 -9.09 9.07
C ASN A 262 23.55 -8.78 7.63
N PHE A 263 23.00 -7.58 7.36
CA PHE A 263 22.64 -7.21 6.01
C PHE A 263 23.89 -7.08 5.15
N ARG A 264 23.87 -7.76 4.01
CA ARG A 264 24.99 -7.78 3.06
C ARG A 264 25.29 -6.41 2.46
N GLU A 265 26.46 -6.27 1.91
CA GLU A 265 26.84 -5.05 1.20
C GLU A 265 26.11 -4.94 -0.14
N ILE A 266 25.28 -3.91 -0.27
CA ILE A 266 24.57 -3.53 -1.49
C ILE A 266 24.79 -2.03 -1.70
N THR A 267 25.07 -1.64 -2.94
CA THR A 267 25.18 -0.22 -3.32
C THR A 267 23.90 0.28 -3.96
N TYR A 268 23.65 1.59 -3.82
CA TYR A 268 22.53 2.25 -4.47
C TYR A 268 22.72 2.22 -5.99
N GLU A 269 21.80 1.56 -6.67
CA GLU A 269 21.66 1.51 -8.11
C GLU A 269 20.20 1.63 -8.48
N ALA A 270 19.88 2.35 -9.56
CA ALA A 270 18.52 2.50 -10.08
C ALA A 270 18.56 2.87 -11.57
N GLU A 271 17.46 2.72 -12.26
CA GLU A 271 17.33 2.97 -13.70
C GLU A 271 16.16 3.95 -13.99
N PRO A 272 16.27 5.23 -13.60
CA PRO A 272 15.28 6.23 -13.97
C PRO A 272 15.28 6.48 -15.48
N ASN A 273 14.12 6.81 -16.04
CA ASN A 273 14.03 7.20 -17.44
C ASN A 273 14.86 8.46 -17.74
N ALA A 274 15.27 8.62 -18.98
CA ALA A 274 16.09 9.75 -19.41
C ALA A 274 15.37 11.11 -19.25
N ASP A 275 14.06 11.13 -19.40
CA ASP A 275 13.19 12.29 -19.24
C ASP A 275 12.74 12.55 -17.79
N ASP A 276 13.04 11.64 -16.86
CA ASP A 276 12.76 11.79 -15.42
C ASP A 276 13.87 12.60 -14.73
N ALA A 277 13.82 13.92 -14.86
CA ALA A 277 14.85 14.82 -14.30
C ALA A 277 15.06 14.64 -12.78
N GLU A 278 13.98 14.38 -12.02
CA GLU A 278 14.06 14.12 -10.58
C GLU A 278 14.79 12.81 -10.29
N GLY A 279 14.39 11.72 -10.97
CA GLY A 279 15.03 10.42 -10.84
C GLY A 279 16.51 10.44 -11.24
N GLN A 280 16.86 11.15 -12.31
CA GLN A 280 18.25 11.34 -12.74
C GLN A 280 19.07 12.11 -11.70
N ALA A 281 18.51 13.16 -11.10
CA ALA A 281 19.17 13.91 -10.03
C ALA A 281 19.39 13.05 -8.78
N LEU A 282 18.39 12.23 -8.38
CA LEU A 282 18.51 11.28 -7.27
C LEU A 282 19.58 10.24 -7.56
N LEU A 283 19.57 9.63 -8.75
CA LEU A 283 20.60 8.66 -9.14
C LEU A 283 22.00 9.28 -9.05
N LYS A 284 22.20 10.47 -9.61
CA LYS A 284 23.50 11.17 -9.57
C LYS A 284 23.99 11.40 -8.12
N ARG A 285 23.08 11.71 -7.20
CA ARG A 285 23.40 11.98 -5.78
C ARG A 285 23.70 10.71 -4.99
N MET A 286 23.01 9.61 -5.30
CA MET A 286 22.97 8.43 -4.43
C MET A 286 23.78 7.24 -4.96
N LYS A 287 24.08 7.19 -6.28
CA LYS A 287 24.76 6.05 -6.94
C LYS A 287 26.03 5.64 -6.22
N GLY A 288 26.20 4.34 -6.00
CA GLY A 288 27.36 3.74 -5.37
C GLY A 288 27.40 3.86 -3.84
N ARG A 289 26.47 4.58 -3.21
CA ARG A 289 26.41 4.64 -1.74
C ARG A 289 25.93 3.29 -1.17
N ARG A 290 26.50 2.86 -0.05
CA ARG A 290 26.13 1.61 0.62
C ARG A 290 24.75 1.71 1.26
N LEU A 291 23.88 0.72 0.98
CA LEU A 291 22.55 0.60 1.55
C LEU A 291 22.54 -0.27 2.84
N PRO A 292 21.59 -0.06 3.77
CA PRO A 292 20.67 1.08 3.84
C PRO A 292 21.43 2.36 4.21
N LEU A 293 20.91 3.52 3.78
CA LEU A 293 21.53 4.82 4.10
C LEU A 293 21.18 5.26 5.51
N LEU A 294 19.96 4.97 5.97
CA LEU A 294 19.50 5.24 7.33
C LEU A 294 20.13 4.29 8.34
N ASP A 295 20.41 4.79 9.55
CA ASP A 295 20.82 3.98 10.68
C ASP A 295 19.62 3.48 11.49
N ARG A 296 18.52 4.28 11.51
CA ARG A 296 17.36 4.02 12.36
C ARG A 296 16.09 4.62 11.74
N VAL A 297 14.97 3.96 11.96
CA VAL A 297 13.63 4.44 11.63
C VAL A 297 12.78 4.41 12.90
N GLU A 298 12.20 5.54 13.27
CA GLU A 298 11.30 5.70 14.41
C GLU A 298 9.91 6.04 13.91
N ILE A 299 8.93 5.22 14.26
CA ILE A 299 7.55 5.36 13.82
C ILE A 299 6.66 5.52 15.06
N ALA A 300 5.96 6.64 15.14
CA ALA A 300 4.89 6.85 16.11
C ALA A 300 3.54 6.43 15.48
N VAL A 301 2.60 5.96 16.30
CA VAL A 301 1.21 5.80 15.85
C VAL A 301 0.43 7.02 16.33
N ILE A 302 -0.02 7.86 15.39
CA ILE A 302 -0.79 9.08 15.64
C ILE A 302 -1.99 9.06 14.71
N GLU A 303 -3.11 8.55 15.18
CA GLU A 303 -4.30 8.31 14.36
C GLU A 303 -4.98 9.61 13.93
N GLU A 304 -5.08 10.58 14.82
CA GLU A 304 -5.73 11.85 14.54
C GLU A 304 -4.87 12.74 13.62
N ALA A 305 -5.54 13.34 12.63
CA ALA A 305 -4.88 14.15 11.59
C ALA A 305 -4.20 15.40 12.16
N GLN A 306 -4.85 16.11 13.09
CA GLN A 306 -4.33 17.37 13.64
C GLN A 306 -3.07 17.14 14.50
N PRO A 307 -3.01 16.23 15.48
CA PRO A 307 -1.78 15.91 16.22
C PRO A 307 -0.63 15.48 15.29
N ARG A 308 -0.91 14.67 14.26
CA ARG A 308 0.08 14.22 13.29
C ARG A 308 0.65 15.38 12.47
N TRP A 309 -0.20 16.31 12.05
CA TRP A 309 0.20 17.53 11.36
C TRP A 309 1.05 18.45 12.25
N LEU A 310 0.66 18.65 13.53
CA LEU A 310 1.41 19.46 14.49
C LEU A 310 2.77 18.84 14.81
N ALA A 311 2.85 17.52 15.02
CA ALA A 311 4.13 16.83 15.24
C ALA A 311 5.10 17.03 14.07
N PHE A 312 4.61 17.02 12.83
CA PHE A 312 5.42 17.38 11.65
C PHE A 312 5.83 18.85 11.68
N LEU A 313 4.93 19.80 11.93
CA LEU A 313 5.26 21.22 12.00
C LEU A 313 6.27 21.55 13.11
N ASN A 314 6.22 20.86 14.24
CA ASN A 314 7.16 21.02 15.35
C ASN A 314 8.50 20.29 15.13
N HIS A 315 8.70 19.66 13.97
CA HIS A 315 9.90 18.88 13.65
C HIS A 315 10.15 17.68 14.60
N GLU A 316 9.11 17.21 15.28
CA GLU A 316 9.15 15.92 16.01
C GLU A 316 9.25 14.75 15.01
N GLN A 317 8.73 14.97 13.79
CA GLN A 317 8.87 14.13 12.61
C GLN A 317 9.57 14.90 11.50
N ASN A 318 10.48 14.26 10.79
CA ASN A 318 11.14 14.88 9.63
C ASN A 318 10.54 14.45 8.29
N PHE A 319 9.57 13.54 8.32
CA PHE A 319 8.81 13.10 7.16
C PHE A 319 7.33 12.91 7.52
N LEU A 320 6.43 13.37 6.66
CA LEU A 320 4.99 13.19 6.77
C LEU A 320 4.50 12.32 5.61
N PHE A 321 4.18 11.07 5.91
CA PHE A 321 3.60 10.14 4.94
C PHE A 321 2.09 10.37 4.82
N ASN A 322 1.59 10.58 3.60
CA ASN A 322 0.19 10.89 3.29
C ASN A 322 -0.34 12.14 4.02
N LEU A 323 -0.08 13.31 3.45
CA LEU A 323 -0.62 14.59 3.94
C LEU A 323 -2.15 14.47 4.16
N PRO A 324 -2.65 14.72 5.38
CA PRO A 324 -4.08 14.66 5.63
C PRO A 324 -4.85 15.68 4.78
N ASN A 325 -6.00 15.29 4.26
CA ASN A 325 -6.77 16.09 3.31
C ASN A 325 -7.20 17.46 3.88
N GLU A 326 -7.41 17.53 5.19
CA GLU A 326 -7.78 18.76 5.91
C GLU A 326 -6.70 19.85 5.81
N PHE A 327 -5.43 19.45 5.70
CA PHE A 327 -4.28 20.36 5.69
C PHE A 327 -3.73 20.65 4.29
N VAL A 328 -4.29 20.06 3.24
CA VAL A 328 -3.88 20.29 1.84
C VAL A 328 -3.88 21.78 1.50
N GLY A 329 -4.95 22.50 1.85
CA GLY A 329 -5.05 23.94 1.60
C GLY A 329 -4.04 24.79 2.36
N GLN A 330 -3.50 24.31 3.49
CA GLN A 330 -2.47 24.98 4.28
C GLN A 330 -1.06 24.60 3.82
N ALA A 331 -0.86 23.34 3.48
CA ALA A 331 0.45 22.78 3.14
C ALA A 331 0.85 23.03 1.69
N ILE A 332 -0.08 22.81 0.76
CA ILE A 332 0.15 22.85 -0.69
C ILE A 332 -0.96 23.60 -1.45
N PRO A 333 -1.26 24.87 -1.14
CA PRO A 333 -2.26 25.65 -1.87
C PRO A 333 -1.90 25.67 -3.37
N GLY A 334 -2.88 25.32 -4.23
CA GLY A 334 -2.65 25.26 -5.67
C GLY A 334 -1.57 24.25 -6.10
N ASN A 335 -1.40 23.15 -5.36
CA ASN A 335 -0.39 22.10 -5.57
C ASN A 335 1.08 22.61 -5.48
N LYS A 336 1.32 23.70 -4.77
CA LYS A 336 2.66 24.24 -4.48
C LYS A 336 2.85 24.34 -2.99
N VAL A 337 4.05 24.02 -2.51
CA VAL A 337 4.38 24.15 -1.07
C VAL A 337 4.11 25.58 -0.61
N ALA A 338 3.37 25.73 0.48
CA ALA A 338 3.03 27.03 1.05
C ALA A 338 4.31 27.84 1.39
N PRO A 339 4.33 29.19 1.20
CA PRO A 339 5.54 29.99 1.38
C PRO A 339 6.20 29.81 2.75
N ALA A 340 5.42 29.67 3.82
CA ALA A 340 5.95 29.44 5.17
C ALA A 340 6.69 28.10 5.32
N LEU A 341 6.22 27.05 4.66
CA LEU A 341 6.87 25.74 4.65
C LEU A 341 8.07 25.73 3.70
N ALA A 342 7.95 26.40 2.55
CA ALA A 342 9.06 26.52 1.59
C ALA A 342 10.26 27.27 2.18
N LYS A 343 10.04 28.30 3.01
CA LYS A 343 11.10 29.00 3.77
C LYS A 343 11.85 28.05 4.72
N ARG A 344 11.19 27.03 5.25
CA ARG A 344 11.80 25.98 6.08
C ARG A 344 12.47 24.87 5.25
N GLY A 345 12.51 25.00 3.92
CA GLY A 345 13.07 24.02 3.00
C GLY A 345 12.23 22.75 2.85
N ILE A 346 10.99 22.73 3.36
CA ILE A 346 10.10 21.58 3.26
C ILE A 346 9.74 21.33 1.79
N ARG A 347 9.80 20.06 1.37
CA ARG A 347 9.49 19.61 0.02
C ARG A 347 8.22 18.78 0.03
N ALA A 348 7.45 18.88 -1.06
CA ALA A 348 6.30 18.01 -1.31
C ALA A 348 6.65 16.98 -2.39
N TYR A 349 6.33 15.72 -2.13
CA TYR A 349 6.47 14.61 -3.06
C TYR A 349 5.07 14.17 -3.47
N GLN A 350 4.65 14.56 -4.66
CA GLN A 350 3.31 14.27 -5.16
C GLN A 350 3.39 13.29 -6.31
N ALA A 351 2.56 12.25 -6.25
CA ALA A 351 2.45 11.25 -7.31
C ALA A 351 1.01 10.73 -7.45
N PRO A 352 0.58 10.34 -8.66
CA PRO A 352 -0.65 9.59 -8.81
C PRO A 352 -0.57 8.27 -8.02
N GLY A 353 -1.62 7.97 -7.26
CA GLY A 353 -1.78 6.66 -6.65
C GLY A 353 -2.08 5.61 -7.71
N ALA A 354 -1.55 4.40 -7.53
CA ALA A 354 -1.98 3.25 -8.32
C ALA A 354 -3.37 2.77 -7.83
N ASP A 355 -4.35 3.65 -7.86
CA ASP A 355 -5.70 3.41 -7.34
C ASP A 355 -6.78 4.05 -8.22
N VAL A 356 -8.03 3.63 -7.99
CA VAL A 356 -9.21 4.20 -8.62
C VAL A 356 -10.36 4.26 -7.63
N THR A 357 -11.10 5.36 -7.61
CA THR A 357 -12.36 5.48 -6.87
C THR A 357 -13.53 5.11 -7.78
N LEU A 358 -14.41 4.27 -7.28
CA LEU A 358 -15.50 3.63 -8.01
C LEU A 358 -16.84 3.85 -7.30
N THR A 359 -17.93 4.02 -8.08
CA THR A 359 -19.28 3.69 -7.62
C THR A 359 -19.69 2.38 -8.28
N VAL A 360 -20.01 1.40 -7.47
CA VAL A 360 -20.39 0.04 -7.89
C VAL A 360 -21.90 -0.01 -8.07
N PHE A 361 -22.37 -0.55 -9.18
CA PHE A 361 -23.76 -0.92 -9.41
C PHE A 361 -23.91 -2.43 -9.22
N ASN A 362 -24.82 -2.87 -8.35
CA ASN A 362 -25.09 -4.30 -8.19
C ASN A 362 -25.88 -4.80 -9.41
N MET A 363 -25.26 -5.62 -10.23
CA MET A 363 -25.87 -6.13 -11.47
C MET A 363 -26.99 -7.17 -11.24
N GLU A 364 -27.16 -7.66 -10.02
CA GLU A 364 -28.27 -8.52 -9.62
C GLU A 364 -29.43 -7.75 -8.95
N ASP A 365 -29.25 -6.45 -8.70
CA ASP A 365 -30.32 -5.61 -8.13
C ASP A 365 -31.46 -5.39 -9.14
N PRO A 366 -32.73 -5.50 -8.72
CA PRO A 366 -33.87 -5.41 -9.62
C PRO A 366 -34.04 -4.01 -10.28
N LEU A 367 -33.53 -2.92 -9.66
CA LEU A 367 -33.65 -1.57 -10.22
C LEU A 367 -32.44 -1.20 -11.09
N VAL A 368 -31.22 -1.24 -10.53
CA VAL A 368 -30.02 -0.77 -11.23
C VAL A 368 -29.31 -1.87 -12.00
N GLY A 369 -29.56 -3.13 -11.68
CA GLY A 369 -28.89 -4.29 -12.27
C GLY A 369 -29.51 -4.72 -13.60
N GLY A 370 -28.92 -5.77 -14.21
CA GLY A 370 -29.38 -6.33 -15.46
C GLY A 370 -28.79 -5.67 -16.72
N TYR A 371 -29.17 -6.19 -17.88
CA TYR A 371 -28.53 -5.88 -19.16
C TYR A 371 -29.51 -5.31 -20.20
N THR A 372 -30.75 -5.09 -19.81
CA THR A 372 -31.76 -4.52 -20.70
C THR A 372 -31.45 -3.05 -21.02
N PRO A 373 -31.84 -2.54 -22.19
CA PRO A 373 -31.47 -1.19 -22.65
C PRO A 373 -31.84 -0.09 -21.64
N GLU A 374 -33.00 -0.17 -21.00
CA GLU A 374 -33.46 0.83 -20.02
C GLU A 374 -32.58 0.84 -18.76
N LYS A 375 -32.12 -0.32 -18.27
CA LYS A 375 -31.24 -0.41 -17.11
C LYS A 375 -29.81 0.06 -17.42
N VAL A 376 -29.31 -0.27 -18.60
CA VAL A 376 -28.05 0.27 -19.10
C VAL A 376 -28.14 1.79 -19.21
N ALA A 377 -29.25 2.32 -19.75
CA ALA A 377 -29.49 3.75 -19.88
C ALA A 377 -29.49 4.45 -18.51
N LEU A 378 -30.14 3.88 -17.50
CA LEU A 378 -30.13 4.42 -16.13
C LEU A 378 -28.69 4.55 -15.57
N ARG A 379 -27.87 3.49 -15.66
CA ARG A 379 -26.48 3.53 -15.17
C ARG A 379 -25.63 4.53 -15.97
N ARG A 380 -25.73 4.55 -17.30
CA ARG A 380 -25.01 5.51 -18.14
C ARG A 380 -25.46 6.95 -17.88
N ALA A 381 -26.75 7.19 -17.62
CA ALA A 381 -27.23 8.51 -17.24
C ALA A 381 -26.63 8.98 -15.91
N MET A 382 -26.53 8.09 -14.90
CA MET A 382 -25.82 8.40 -13.65
C MET A 382 -24.34 8.68 -13.86
N VAL A 383 -23.68 8.00 -14.81
CA VAL A 383 -22.29 8.29 -15.20
C VAL A 383 -22.17 9.69 -15.80
N LEU A 384 -22.99 10.00 -16.83
CA LEU A 384 -22.97 11.27 -17.55
C LEU A 384 -23.40 12.47 -16.70
N GLY A 385 -24.28 12.26 -15.72
CA GLY A 385 -24.78 13.32 -14.87
C GLY A 385 -23.87 13.69 -13.70
N ASN A 386 -22.82 12.91 -13.44
CA ASN A 386 -21.92 13.15 -12.31
C ASN A 386 -20.76 14.10 -12.65
N ASN A 387 -20.69 15.23 -11.99
CA ASN A 387 -19.63 16.23 -12.16
C ASN A 387 -18.39 15.88 -11.33
N VAL A 388 -17.48 15.12 -11.92
CA VAL A 388 -16.22 14.70 -11.28
C VAL A 388 -15.27 15.87 -11.04
N ASP A 389 -15.28 16.90 -11.89
CA ASP A 389 -14.41 18.06 -11.67
C ASP A 389 -14.77 18.78 -10.37
N ARG A 390 -16.07 18.88 -10.07
CA ARG A 390 -16.54 19.44 -8.80
C ARG A 390 -16.13 18.58 -7.61
N GLU A 391 -16.14 17.24 -7.74
CA GLU A 391 -15.59 16.32 -6.73
C GLU A 391 -14.09 16.60 -6.53
N ILE A 392 -13.30 16.70 -7.61
CA ILE A 392 -11.86 16.96 -7.56
C ILE A 392 -11.57 18.29 -6.86
N GLN A 393 -12.26 19.36 -7.24
CA GLN A 393 -12.04 20.69 -6.69
C GLN A 393 -12.46 20.82 -5.22
N ILE A 394 -13.67 20.39 -4.88
CA ILE A 394 -14.29 20.64 -3.58
C ILE A 394 -13.91 19.57 -2.55
N ALA A 395 -14.26 18.31 -2.82
CA ALA A 395 -14.06 17.24 -1.84
C ALA A 395 -12.60 16.79 -1.75
N ARG A 396 -11.87 16.80 -2.88
CA ARG A 396 -10.48 16.33 -2.95
C ARG A 396 -9.45 17.44 -3.00
N ARG A 397 -9.86 18.71 -2.99
CA ARG A 397 -8.95 19.89 -2.96
C ARG A 397 -7.86 19.79 -4.04
N ASN A 398 -8.22 19.38 -5.25
CA ASN A 398 -7.34 19.10 -6.39
C ASN A 398 -6.32 17.98 -6.16
N GLN A 399 -6.52 17.11 -5.15
CA GLN A 399 -5.69 15.94 -4.91
C GLN A 399 -6.26 14.69 -5.61
N ALA A 400 -6.60 14.82 -6.88
CA ALA A 400 -7.03 13.72 -7.74
C ALA A 400 -6.96 14.10 -9.22
N ILE A 401 -6.87 13.09 -10.08
CA ILE A 401 -7.03 13.21 -11.53
C ILE A 401 -8.23 12.37 -11.97
N ARG A 402 -8.89 12.79 -13.05
CA ARG A 402 -10.07 12.10 -13.59
C ARG A 402 -9.71 10.72 -14.12
N ALA A 403 -10.45 9.69 -13.73
CA ALA A 403 -10.30 8.34 -14.25
C ALA A 403 -11.16 8.14 -15.52
N GLN A 404 -10.63 7.36 -16.47
CA GLN A 404 -11.28 7.04 -17.75
C GLN A 404 -11.58 5.54 -17.90
N SER A 405 -10.94 4.71 -17.07
CA SER A 405 -11.06 3.25 -17.05
C SER A 405 -10.79 2.69 -15.65
N LEU A 406 -10.93 1.39 -15.49
CA LEU A 406 -10.59 0.70 -14.23
C LEU A 406 -9.09 0.63 -13.97
N MET A 407 -8.26 0.68 -15.02
CA MET A 407 -6.80 0.57 -14.87
C MET A 407 -6.24 1.81 -14.18
N PRO A 408 -5.56 1.64 -13.03
CA PRO A 408 -4.91 2.76 -12.34
C PRO A 408 -3.65 3.23 -13.06
N PRO A 409 -3.20 4.47 -12.82
CA PRO A 409 -1.88 4.92 -13.25
C PRO A 409 -0.77 3.95 -12.84
N MET A 410 0.30 3.88 -13.62
CA MET A 410 1.47 3.02 -13.40
C MET A 410 1.21 1.52 -13.52
N THR A 411 0.06 1.10 -14.08
CA THR A 411 -0.21 -0.31 -14.37
C THR A 411 -0.29 -0.56 -15.88
N ALA A 412 0.02 -1.78 -16.31
CA ALA A 412 -0.22 -2.20 -17.69
C ALA A 412 -1.70 -2.01 -18.05
N GLY A 413 -1.98 -1.59 -19.26
CA GLY A 413 -3.33 -1.25 -19.73
C GLY A 413 -3.79 0.17 -19.39
N TYR A 414 -3.08 0.92 -18.52
CA TYR A 414 -3.37 2.33 -18.29
C TYR A 414 -2.95 3.18 -19.50
N ARG A 415 -3.80 4.11 -19.88
CA ARG A 415 -3.53 5.08 -20.95
C ARG A 415 -3.89 6.48 -20.47
N ALA A 416 -2.89 7.35 -20.36
CA ALA A 416 -3.08 8.74 -19.92
C ALA A 416 -3.85 9.59 -20.95
N ASP A 417 -3.78 9.24 -22.22
CA ASP A 417 -4.47 9.89 -23.35
C ASP A 417 -5.91 9.39 -23.59
N LEU A 418 -6.31 8.32 -22.87
CA LEU A 418 -7.64 7.73 -23.04
C LEU A 418 -8.76 8.71 -22.68
N GLN A 419 -9.75 8.81 -23.55
CA GLN A 419 -10.99 9.55 -23.30
C GLN A 419 -12.17 8.60 -23.49
N THR A 420 -13.05 8.53 -22.49
CA THR A 420 -14.25 7.69 -22.51
C THR A 420 -15.46 8.46 -21.99
N GLU A 421 -16.64 7.87 -22.11
CA GLU A 421 -17.87 8.43 -21.53
C GLU A 421 -17.77 8.54 -19.99
N MET A 422 -16.91 7.71 -19.34
CA MET A 422 -16.66 7.80 -17.91
C MET A 422 -16.11 9.16 -17.47
N GLY A 423 -15.33 9.84 -18.32
CA GLY A 423 -14.81 11.19 -18.09
C GLY A 423 -15.75 12.31 -18.52
N THR A 424 -16.88 12.02 -19.12
CA THR A 424 -17.78 13.03 -19.68
C THR A 424 -18.81 13.47 -18.64
N TYR A 425 -19.00 14.80 -18.51
CA TYR A 425 -20.09 15.39 -17.76
C TYR A 425 -21.09 16.03 -18.72
N SER A 426 -22.30 15.49 -18.82
CA SER A 426 -23.35 15.99 -19.71
C SER A 426 -24.74 15.69 -19.15
N PRO A 427 -25.25 16.52 -18.21
CA PRO A 427 -26.58 16.30 -17.64
C PRO A 427 -27.70 16.37 -18.69
N ALA A 428 -27.52 17.14 -19.79
CA ALA A 428 -28.50 17.18 -20.87
C ALA A 428 -28.60 15.82 -21.57
N ARG A 429 -27.47 15.20 -21.92
CA ARG A 429 -27.46 13.84 -22.51
C ARG A 429 -27.99 12.80 -21.52
N ALA A 430 -27.66 12.94 -20.22
CA ALA A 430 -28.16 12.05 -19.18
C ALA A 430 -29.70 12.10 -19.11
N LYS A 431 -30.29 13.29 -19.09
CA LYS A 431 -31.77 13.47 -19.09
C LYS A 431 -32.40 12.89 -20.36
N ALA A 432 -31.87 13.22 -21.52
CA ALA A 432 -32.37 12.69 -22.81
C ALA A 432 -32.34 11.16 -22.87
N LEU A 433 -31.26 10.55 -22.29
CA LEU A 433 -31.14 9.10 -22.20
C LEU A 433 -32.20 8.49 -21.28
N LEU A 434 -32.45 9.11 -20.12
CA LEU A 434 -33.50 8.68 -19.20
C LEU A 434 -34.88 8.78 -19.86
N ASP A 435 -35.19 9.91 -20.50
CA ASP A 435 -36.48 10.16 -21.19
C ASP A 435 -36.70 9.13 -22.29
N LEU A 436 -35.69 8.86 -23.12
CA LEU A 436 -35.77 7.90 -24.24
C LEU A 436 -36.14 6.48 -23.78
N TYR A 437 -35.71 6.09 -22.60
CA TYR A 437 -35.95 4.75 -22.05
C TYR A 437 -37.04 4.70 -20.97
N GLY A 438 -37.89 5.73 -20.90
CA GLY A 438 -39.11 5.74 -20.10
C GLY A 438 -38.90 5.99 -18.60
N TRP A 439 -37.71 6.42 -18.18
CA TRP A 439 -37.47 6.93 -16.83
C TRP A 439 -37.92 8.40 -16.80
N VAL A 440 -39.18 8.66 -16.52
CA VAL A 440 -39.79 10.00 -16.61
C VAL A 440 -40.56 10.33 -15.33
N ASP A 441 -40.68 11.61 -15.02
CA ASP A 441 -41.54 12.12 -13.95
C ASP A 441 -43.01 12.13 -14.49
N ARG A 442 -43.85 11.21 -13.99
CA ARG A 442 -45.21 10.99 -14.48
C ARG A 442 -46.25 11.73 -13.66
N ASP A 443 -46.01 11.90 -12.36
CA ASP A 443 -46.94 12.53 -11.44
C ASP A 443 -46.61 14.02 -11.17
N GLY A 444 -45.48 14.51 -11.67
CA GLY A 444 -45.06 15.91 -11.60
C GLY A 444 -44.46 16.31 -10.25
N ASP A 445 -44.02 15.34 -9.43
CA ASP A 445 -43.40 15.60 -8.12
C ASP A 445 -41.91 16.00 -8.21
N GLY A 446 -41.35 16.00 -9.43
CA GLY A 446 -39.96 16.34 -9.71
C GLY A 446 -39.01 15.15 -9.66
N TRP A 447 -39.48 13.96 -9.36
CA TRP A 447 -38.72 12.73 -9.35
C TRP A 447 -39.17 11.79 -10.47
N ARG A 448 -38.24 11.02 -10.99
CA ARG A 448 -38.51 10.07 -12.06
C ARG A 448 -39.00 8.74 -11.50
N GLU A 449 -39.97 8.13 -12.16
CA GLU A 449 -40.39 6.76 -11.95
C GLU A 449 -39.64 5.79 -12.86
N THR A 450 -39.82 4.50 -12.55
CA THR A 450 -39.40 3.40 -13.42
C THR A 450 -40.19 3.44 -14.75
N PRO A 451 -39.72 2.77 -15.81
CA PRO A 451 -40.50 2.64 -17.05
C PRO A 451 -41.88 2.04 -16.85
N THR A 452 -42.12 1.31 -15.78
CA THR A 452 -43.42 0.73 -15.39
C THR A 452 -44.27 1.65 -14.50
N GLY A 453 -43.75 2.83 -14.13
CA GLY A 453 -44.48 3.83 -13.34
C GLY A 453 -44.33 3.67 -11.80
N GLU A 454 -43.39 2.87 -11.35
CA GLU A 454 -43.15 2.70 -9.90
C GLU A 454 -42.15 3.75 -9.38
N PRO A 455 -42.26 4.19 -8.10
CA PRO A 455 -41.30 5.13 -7.53
C PRO A 455 -39.86 4.66 -7.60
N LEU A 456 -38.95 5.53 -8.03
CA LEU A 456 -37.51 5.24 -8.15
C LEU A 456 -36.75 5.83 -6.98
N VAL A 457 -36.29 4.98 -6.06
CA VAL A 457 -35.38 5.37 -4.97
C VAL A 457 -34.09 4.56 -5.05
N LEU A 458 -32.98 5.25 -5.28
CA LEU A 458 -31.66 4.63 -5.39
C LEU A 458 -30.97 4.67 -4.02
N VAL A 459 -30.64 3.50 -3.46
CA VAL A 459 -30.00 3.37 -2.16
C VAL A 459 -28.49 3.19 -2.32
N MET A 460 -27.69 4.12 -1.77
CA MET A 460 -26.24 4.04 -1.79
C MET A 460 -25.67 3.76 -0.39
N ASN A 461 -24.99 2.63 -0.23
CA ASN A 461 -24.18 2.35 0.96
C ASN A 461 -22.99 3.30 1.00
N THR A 462 -22.73 3.87 2.17
CA THR A 462 -21.68 4.89 2.34
C THR A 462 -21.03 4.81 3.73
N GLN A 463 -20.06 5.70 4.00
CA GLN A 463 -19.29 5.79 5.23
C GLN A 463 -19.35 7.20 5.82
N SER A 464 -18.93 7.35 7.08
CA SER A 464 -19.07 8.60 7.82
C SER A 464 -17.86 9.54 7.77
N ASP A 465 -16.78 9.18 7.08
CA ASP A 465 -15.60 10.06 6.96
C ASP A 465 -15.91 11.34 6.16
N GLN A 466 -15.11 12.38 6.38
CA GLN A 466 -15.36 13.71 5.85
C GLN A 466 -15.36 13.76 4.32
N VAL A 467 -14.37 13.11 3.68
CA VAL A 467 -14.25 13.11 2.20
C VAL A 467 -15.44 12.39 1.58
N THR A 468 -15.81 11.24 2.15
CA THR A 468 -16.97 10.46 1.70
C THR A 468 -18.24 11.29 1.82
N ARG A 469 -18.51 11.93 2.99
CA ARG A 469 -19.68 12.78 3.15
C ARG A 469 -19.76 13.92 2.12
N GLN A 470 -18.65 14.62 1.88
CA GLN A 470 -18.62 15.71 0.90
C GLN A 470 -18.87 15.18 -0.52
N THR A 471 -18.24 14.07 -0.88
CA THR A 471 -18.40 13.46 -2.20
C THR A 471 -19.82 12.98 -2.43
N ASP A 472 -20.45 12.37 -1.41
CA ASP A 472 -21.82 11.89 -1.47
C ASP A 472 -22.83 13.02 -1.62
N GLN A 473 -22.63 14.15 -0.93
CA GLN A 473 -23.48 15.33 -1.08
C GLN A 473 -23.38 15.91 -2.50
N LEU A 474 -22.18 15.98 -3.08
CA LEU A 474 -21.99 16.42 -4.46
C LEU A 474 -22.67 15.48 -5.45
N TRP A 475 -22.49 14.17 -5.27
CA TRP A 475 -23.10 13.15 -6.12
C TRP A 475 -24.63 13.16 -5.99
N LYS A 476 -25.16 13.24 -4.76
CA LYS A 476 -26.60 13.37 -4.54
C LYS A 476 -27.16 14.60 -5.27
N LYS A 477 -26.52 15.76 -5.16
CA LYS A 477 -26.93 16.99 -5.88
C LYS A 477 -26.95 16.79 -7.40
N ASP A 478 -25.98 16.05 -7.94
CA ASP A 478 -25.93 15.76 -9.36
C ASP A 478 -27.09 14.83 -9.80
N MET A 479 -27.42 13.82 -8.98
CA MET A 479 -28.52 12.90 -9.26
C MET A 479 -29.89 13.57 -9.08
N ASP A 480 -30.05 14.40 -8.04
CA ASP A 480 -31.28 15.18 -7.81
C ASP A 480 -31.55 16.10 -9.02
N ALA A 481 -30.49 16.68 -9.65
CA ALA A 481 -30.63 17.50 -10.86
C ALA A 481 -31.09 16.70 -12.09
N LEU A 482 -30.97 15.39 -12.08
CA LEU A 482 -31.52 14.48 -13.10
C LEU A 482 -32.94 14.00 -12.76
N GLY A 483 -33.48 14.32 -11.59
CA GLY A 483 -34.72 13.77 -11.05
C GLY A 483 -34.57 12.36 -10.47
N LEU A 484 -33.35 11.95 -10.10
CA LEU A 484 -33.07 10.64 -9.50
C LEU A 484 -32.94 10.77 -7.98
N ARG A 485 -33.88 10.19 -7.24
CA ARG A 485 -33.93 10.26 -5.76
C ARG A 485 -32.89 9.33 -5.14
N ILE A 486 -31.93 9.88 -4.37
CA ILE A 486 -30.87 9.13 -3.69
C ILE A 486 -31.14 9.06 -2.19
N SER A 487 -31.08 7.85 -1.63
CA SER A 487 -31.04 7.57 -0.20
C SER A 487 -29.65 7.07 0.20
N LEU A 488 -29.03 7.74 1.18
CA LEU A 488 -27.69 7.39 1.68
C LEU A 488 -27.83 6.49 2.92
N LYS A 489 -27.24 5.30 2.88
CA LYS A 489 -27.20 4.33 3.98
C LYS A 489 -25.81 4.29 4.57
N THR A 490 -25.58 5.09 5.64
CA THR A 490 -24.27 5.19 6.30
C THR A 490 -24.04 3.99 7.22
N GLN A 491 -22.92 3.28 7.02
CA GLN A 491 -22.52 2.11 7.79
C GLN A 491 -20.99 2.09 7.96
N GLN A 492 -20.50 1.26 8.90
CA GLN A 492 -19.08 1.01 9.07
C GLN A 492 -18.53 0.16 7.91
N TRP A 493 -17.24 0.31 7.60
CA TRP A 493 -16.59 -0.41 6.50
C TRP A 493 -16.81 -1.94 6.53
N PRO A 494 -16.62 -2.65 7.67
CA PRO A 494 -16.81 -4.11 7.70
C PRO A 494 -18.24 -4.53 7.36
N GLU A 495 -19.23 -3.73 7.79
CA GLU A 495 -20.64 -3.98 7.51
C GLU A 495 -20.94 -3.80 6.02
N ASN A 496 -20.49 -2.68 5.42
CA ASN A 496 -20.61 -2.45 3.99
C ASN A 496 -19.96 -3.58 3.18
N LEU A 497 -18.74 -3.96 3.52
CA LEU A 497 -18.00 -5.02 2.83
C LEU A 497 -18.73 -6.36 2.89
N LYS A 498 -19.29 -6.73 4.06
CA LYS A 498 -20.08 -7.95 4.25
C LYS A 498 -21.33 -7.95 3.36
N GLN A 499 -22.08 -6.84 3.34
CA GLN A 499 -23.29 -6.71 2.51
C GLN A 499 -22.97 -6.78 1.03
N VAL A 500 -21.94 -6.08 0.59
CA VAL A 500 -21.50 -6.04 -0.82
C VAL A 500 -21.04 -7.43 -1.31
N ARG A 501 -20.22 -8.11 -0.52
CA ARG A 501 -19.77 -9.48 -0.86
C ARG A 501 -20.92 -10.48 -0.95
N SER A 502 -21.95 -10.31 -0.13
CA SER A 502 -23.16 -11.14 -0.17
C SER A 502 -24.20 -10.71 -1.22
N GLY A 503 -23.94 -9.64 -2.00
CA GLY A 503 -24.86 -9.11 -3.00
C GLY A 503 -26.07 -8.34 -2.44
N LYS A 504 -26.06 -7.98 -1.14
CA LYS A 504 -27.17 -7.30 -0.47
C LYS A 504 -26.97 -5.78 -0.43
N PHE A 505 -26.85 -5.16 -1.58
CA PHE A 505 -26.70 -3.72 -1.75
C PHE A 505 -27.25 -3.32 -3.13
N MET A 506 -27.51 -2.03 -3.35
CA MET A 506 -27.86 -1.47 -4.66
C MET A 506 -26.67 -0.73 -5.26
N LEU A 507 -26.16 0.28 -4.55
CA LEU A 507 -25.00 1.08 -4.93
C LEU A 507 -23.99 1.13 -3.78
N TRP A 508 -22.69 1.23 -4.11
CA TRP A 508 -21.64 1.43 -3.12
C TRP A 508 -20.46 2.20 -3.70
N ARG A 509 -19.93 3.16 -2.93
CA ARG A 509 -18.70 3.87 -3.30
C ARG A 509 -17.51 3.26 -2.59
N VAL A 510 -16.44 2.98 -3.36
CA VAL A 510 -15.24 2.31 -2.85
C VAL A 510 -13.98 2.76 -3.59
N GLY A 511 -12.84 2.82 -2.87
CA GLY A 511 -11.51 2.92 -3.46
C GLY A 511 -10.92 1.53 -3.72
N SER A 512 -10.11 1.42 -4.76
CA SER A 512 -9.39 0.21 -5.10
C SER A 512 -7.97 0.52 -5.53
N SER A 513 -6.99 -0.14 -4.91
CA SER A 513 -5.57 0.02 -5.23
C SER A 513 -5.04 -1.21 -5.94
N ALA A 514 -4.12 -1.00 -6.89
CA ALA A 514 -3.35 -2.07 -7.49
C ALA A 514 -2.30 -2.59 -6.49
N ALA A 515 -2.15 -3.90 -6.42
CA ALA A 515 -1.09 -4.56 -5.65
C ALA A 515 0.15 -4.87 -6.51
N THR A 516 -0.03 -4.91 -7.82
CA THR A 516 1.02 -5.20 -8.81
C THR A 516 0.91 -4.21 -9.96
N PRO A 517 1.95 -4.10 -10.81
CA PRO A 517 1.94 -3.21 -11.96
C PRO A 517 1.07 -3.74 -13.13
N ASP A 518 0.11 -4.58 -12.86
CA ASP A 518 -0.76 -5.19 -13.87
C ASP A 518 -2.22 -4.74 -13.73
N GLY A 519 -2.76 -4.11 -14.77
CA GLY A 519 -4.16 -3.70 -14.84
C GLY A 519 -5.15 -4.87 -14.89
N GLN A 520 -4.71 -6.09 -15.15
CA GLN A 520 -5.58 -7.26 -15.12
C GLN A 520 -6.28 -7.42 -13.77
N GLY A 521 -5.57 -7.15 -12.65
CA GLY A 521 -6.17 -7.17 -11.32
C GLY A 521 -7.31 -6.16 -11.15
N ALA A 522 -7.29 -5.03 -11.88
CA ALA A 522 -8.41 -4.10 -11.92
C ALA A 522 -9.60 -4.67 -12.72
N LEU A 523 -9.35 -5.41 -13.80
CA LEU A 523 -10.38 -6.05 -14.63
C LEU A 523 -11.02 -7.27 -13.95
N GLU A 524 -10.39 -7.87 -12.95
CA GLU A 524 -11.01 -8.92 -12.13
C GLU A 524 -12.38 -8.48 -11.57
N ARG A 525 -12.56 -7.16 -11.37
CA ARG A 525 -13.82 -6.56 -10.88
C ARG A 525 -15.01 -6.74 -11.81
N ILE A 526 -14.77 -6.99 -13.09
CA ILE A 526 -15.81 -7.21 -14.11
C ILE A 526 -15.73 -8.62 -14.73
N TYR A 527 -14.85 -9.48 -14.23
CA TYR A 527 -14.72 -10.87 -14.64
C TYR A 527 -15.75 -11.75 -13.92
N GLY A 528 -16.59 -12.47 -14.69
CA GLY A 528 -17.67 -13.30 -14.14
C GLY A 528 -17.19 -14.43 -13.25
N GLY A 529 -15.98 -14.98 -13.50
CA GLY A 529 -15.34 -16.01 -12.67
C GLY A 529 -14.97 -15.56 -11.25
N SER A 530 -14.95 -14.25 -10.98
CA SER A 530 -14.59 -13.66 -9.67
C SER A 530 -15.78 -13.08 -8.90
N ILE A 531 -17.02 -13.40 -9.28
CA ILE A 531 -18.24 -12.92 -8.56
C ILE A 531 -18.19 -13.34 -7.09
N GLY A 532 -18.46 -12.36 -6.21
CA GLY A 532 -18.41 -12.53 -4.75
C GLY A 532 -17.01 -12.49 -4.14
N LYS A 533 -15.97 -12.40 -4.99
CA LYS A 533 -14.56 -12.19 -4.61
C LYS A 533 -14.09 -10.80 -5.06
N GLY A 534 -13.33 -10.71 -6.14
CA GLY A 534 -12.89 -9.45 -6.77
C GLY A 534 -14.03 -8.71 -7.48
N ASN A 535 -14.91 -9.44 -8.14
CA ASN A 535 -16.09 -8.89 -8.83
C ASN A 535 -17.26 -8.68 -7.86
N ILE A 536 -17.26 -7.52 -7.22
CA ILE A 536 -18.31 -7.11 -6.28
C ILE A 536 -19.55 -6.51 -6.97
N SER A 537 -19.43 -6.07 -8.23
CA SER A 537 -20.60 -5.64 -9.02
C SER A 537 -21.48 -6.79 -9.46
N ARG A 538 -20.95 -8.02 -9.43
CA ARG A 538 -21.62 -9.24 -9.92
C ARG A 538 -21.91 -9.19 -11.43
N PHE A 539 -21.13 -8.38 -12.14
CA PHE A 539 -21.21 -8.29 -13.61
C PHE A 539 -20.76 -9.61 -14.24
N LYS A 540 -21.50 -10.08 -15.23
CA LYS A 540 -21.21 -11.32 -15.95
C LYS A 540 -21.55 -11.15 -17.43
N LEU A 541 -20.55 -11.18 -18.27
CA LEU A 541 -20.69 -11.05 -19.72
C LEU A 541 -19.70 -11.98 -20.42
N ALA A 542 -20.19 -12.98 -21.15
CA ALA A 542 -19.33 -13.99 -21.78
C ALA A 542 -18.24 -13.39 -22.69
N ALA A 543 -18.55 -12.30 -23.42
CA ALA A 543 -17.56 -11.61 -24.23
C ALA A 543 -16.41 -11.02 -23.41
N LEU A 544 -16.70 -10.45 -22.24
CA LEU A 544 -15.68 -9.91 -21.34
C LEU A 544 -14.90 -11.04 -20.63
N ASP A 545 -15.58 -12.09 -20.21
CA ASP A 545 -14.93 -13.23 -19.57
C ASP A 545 -13.89 -13.84 -20.52
N LYS A 546 -14.23 -13.97 -21.80
CA LYS A 546 -13.27 -14.40 -22.83
C LYS A 546 -12.08 -13.44 -22.98
N VAL A 547 -12.33 -12.13 -23.04
CA VAL A 547 -11.26 -11.11 -23.12
C VAL A 547 -10.31 -11.24 -21.91
N TYR A 548 -10.84 -11.42 -20.71
CA TYR A 548 -10.05 -11.60 -19.49
C TYR A 548 -9.22 -12.89 -19.54
N ASP A 549 -9.82 -14.01 -19.92
CA ASP A 549 -9.15 -15.30 -20.00
C ASP A 549 -8.03 -15.30 -21.07
N ASP A 550 -8.26 -14.72 -22.23
CA ASP A 550 -7.24 -14.57 -23.26
C ASP A 550 -6.08 -13.67 -22.78
N MET A 551 -6.41 -12.55 -22.13
CA MET A 551 -5.44 -11.56 -21.66
C MET A 551 -4.46 -12.14 -20.61
N ARG A 552 -4.93 -12.99 -19.69
CA ARG A 552 -4.10 -13.52 -18.60
C ARG A 552 -2.99 -14.45 -19.08
N LEU A 553 -3.15 -15.03 -20.27
CA LEU A 553 -2.19 -15.96 -20.87
C LEU A 553 -1.11 -15.23 -21.71
N LEU A 554 -1.37 -14.01 -22.15
CA LEU A 554 -0.48 -13.25 -23.02
C LEU A 554 0.61 -12.53 -22.21
N PRO A 555 1.86 -12.46 -22.71
CA PRO A 555 2.86 -11.53 -22.22
C PRO A 555 2.44 -10.07 -22.50
N ASP A 556 3.12 -9.12 -21.83
CA ASP A 556 2.88 -7.70 -22.09
C ASP A 556 3.28 -7.34 -23.54
N GLY A 557 2.47 -6.49 -24.17
CA GLY A 557 2.68 -6.08 -25.54
C GLY A 557 1.41 -5.55 -26.22
N PRO A 558 1.51 -5.20 -27.51
CA PRO A 558 0.39 -4.60 -28.26
C PRO A 558 -0.87 -5.47 -28.32
N GLU A 559 -0.73 -6.80 -28.42
CA GLU A 559 -1.88 -7.71 -28.47
C GLU A 559 -2.64 -7.70 -27.15
N ARG A 560 -1.92 -7.72 -26.02
CA ARG A 560 -2.54 -7.62 -24.70
C ARG A 560 -3.19 -6.25 -24.49
N GLN A 561 -2.58 -5.15 -24.98
CA GLN A 561 -3.16 -3.81 -24.90
C GLN A 561 -4.51 -3.72 -25.65
N LYS A 562 -4.67 -4.38 -26.78
CA LYS A 562 -5.97 -4.45 -27.49
C LYS A 562 -7.06 -5.08 -26.62
N LEU A 563 -6.73 -6.10 -25.83
CA LEU A 563 -7.68 -6.72 -24.90
C LEU A 563 -8.05 -5.80 -23.73
N PHE A 564 -7.11 -5.01 -23.20
CA PHE A 564 -7.44 -3.95 -22.22
C PHE A 564 -8.39 -2.90 -22.82
N ASP A 565 -8.16 -2.48 -24.06
CA ASP A 565 -9.00 -1.51 -24.75
C ASP A 565 -10.42 -2.10 -25.00
N GLU A 566 -10.52 -3.38 -25.36
CA GLU A 566 -11.80 -4.05 -25.55
C GLU A 566 -12.58 -4.21 -24.24
N ALA A 567 -11.90 -4.63 -23.16
CA ALA A 567 -12.51 -4.69 -21.83
C ALA A 567 -13.03 -3.31 -21.39
N THR A 568 -12.28 -2.24 -21.70
CA THR A 568 -12.71 -0.87 -21.40
C THR A 568 -13.94 -0.45 -22.18
N LYS A 569 -14.05 -0.81 -23.47
CA LYS A 569 -15.27 -0.55 -24.28
C LYS A 569 -16.48 -1.24 -23.66
N LEU A 570 -16.34 -2.51 -23.27
CA LEU A 570 -17.43 -3.25 -22.62
C LEU A 570 -17.81 -2.65 -21.27
N LEU A 571 -16.84 -2.23 -20.45
CA LEU A 571 -17.08 -1.51 -19.20
C LEU A 571 -17.93 -0.24 -19.44
N VAL A 572 -17.54 0.58 -20.42
CA VAL A 572 -18.24 1.84 -20.72
C VAL A 572 -19.64 1.58 -21.26
N ALA A 573 -19.79 0.58 -22.13
CA ALA A 573 -21.07 0.24 -22.75
C ALA A 573 -22.12 -0.19 -21.73
N TYR A 574 -21.76 -1.06 -20.79
CA TYR A 574 -22.69 -1.62 -19.80
C TYR A 574 -22.70 -0.87 -18.46
N ALA A 575 -21.68 -0.07 -18.18
CA ALA A 575 -21.51 0.72 -16.97
C ALA A 575 -21.81 -0.05 -15.65
N PRO A 576 -21.17 -1.21 -15.39
CA PRO A 576 -21.33 -1.89 -14.08
C PRO A 576 -20.63 -1.13 -12.97
N TYR A 577 -19.78 -0.18 -13.31
CA TYR A 577 -19.09 0.77 -12.43
C TYR A 577 -19.11 2.17 -13.02
N ARG A 578 -19.20 3.17 -12.15
CA ARG A 578 -18.78 4.53 -12.44
C ARG A 578 -17.33 4.66 -11.97
N VAL A 579 -16.37 4.84 -12.86
CA VAL A 579 -15.01 5.20 -12.47
C VAL A 579 -14.93 6.71 -12.29
N SER A 580 -14.38 7.19 -11.18
CA SER A 580 -14.38 8.62 -10.84
C SER A 580 -12.99 9.24 -10.96
N VAL A 581 -12.10 8.90 -10.06
CA VAL A 581 -10.79 9.53 -9.96
C VAL A 581 -9.69 8.55 -9.58
N HIS A 582 -8.45 8.91 -9.94
CA HIS A 582 -7.21 8.42 -9.33
C HIS A 582 -6.72 9.47 -8.35
N ARG A 583 -6.35 9.09 -7.13
CA ARG A 583 -5.88 10.05 -6.13
C ARG A 583 -4.48 10.55 -6.45
N LEU A 584 -4.20 11.81 -6.16
CA LEU A 584 -2.85 12.33 -6.01
C LEU A 584 -2.46 12.19 -4.54
N LEU A 585 -1.39 11.47 -4.28
CA LEU A 585 -0.88 11.23 -2.95
C LEU A 585 0.30 12.16 -2.71
N THR A 586 0.29 12.88 -1.60
CA THR A 586 1.31 13.87 -1.27
C THR A 586 1.97 13.52 0.05
N ASP A 587 3.30 13.47 0.05
CA ASP A 587 4.12 13.35 1.25
C ASP A 587 4.93 14.63 1.42
N LEU A 588 5.31 14.97 2.65
CA LEU A 588 6.16 16.11 2.93
C LEU A 588 7.44 15.66 3.63
N GLY A 589 8.57 16.27 3.29
CA GLY A 589 9.84 16.01 3.94
C GLY A 589 10.60 17.29 4.23
N TYR A 590 11.26 17.33 5.38
CA TYR A 590 12.21 18.36 5.70
C TYR A 590 13.45 18.30 4.79
N PRO A 591 14.25 19.38 4.66
CA PRO A 591 15.35 19.44 3.71
C PRO A 591 16.46 18.40 3.95
N GLU A 592 16.63 17.94 5.19
CA GLU A 592 17.57 16.87 5.53
C GLU A 592 17.13 15.49 5.02
N VAL A 593 15.84 15.28 4.76
CA VAL A 593 15.32 14.02 4.19
C VAL A 593 15.57 14.01 2.68
N VAL A 594 16.37 13.07 2.22
CA VAL A 594 16.76 12.94 0.81
C VAL A 594 16.61 11.50 0.33
N GLY A 595 16.65 11.30 -0.98
CA GLY A 595 16.56 9.96 -1.59
C GLY A 595 15.14 9.42 -1.74
N TYR A 596 14.13 10.10 -1.22
CA TYR A 596 12.75 9.68 -1.35
C TYR A 596 12.17 9.99 -2.73
N LYS A 597 11.57 8.97 -3.34
CA LYS A 597 10.63 9.07 -4.46
C LYS A 597 9.49 8.12 -4.19
N ARG A 598 8.26 8.61 -4.19
CA ARG A 598 7.10 7.78 -3.82
C ARG A 598 6.99 6.55 -4.71
N PRO A 599 6.99 5.32 -4.13
CA PRO A 599 6.74 4.11 -4.90
C PRO A 599 5.26 4.03 -5.30
N PRO A 600 4.93 3.55 -6.51
CA PRO A 600 3.54 3.41 -6.96
C PRO A 600 2.73 2.40 -6.15
N PHE A 601 3.29 1.21 -5.86
CA PHE A 601 2.57 0.09 -5.21
C PHE A 601 3.45 -0.77 -4.30
N TRP A 602 4.80 -0.78 -4.41
CA TRP A 602 5.66 -1.50 -3.46
C TRP A 602 5.90 -0.69 -2.19
N LEU A 603 6.25 -1.37 -1.10
CA LEU A 603 6.30 -0.79 0.24
C LEU A 603 7.72 -0.66 0.83
N GLY A 604 8.75 -1.10 0.10
CA GLY A 604 10.16 -1.01 0.54
C GLY A 604 10.86 0.24 0.00
N TRP A 605 11.01 1.28 0.80
CA TRP A 605 11.68 2.53 0.37
C TRP A 605 12.67 3.11 1.37
N TRP A 606 12.68 2.71 2.67
CA TRP A 606 13.56 3.32 3.66
C TRP A 606 15.03 3.14 3.36
N GLU A 607 15.42 2.02 2.77
CA GLU A 607 16.82 1.76 2.46
C GLU A 607 17.43 2.77 1.48
N TYR A 608 16.59 3.39 0.63
CA TYR A 608 16.98 4.39 -0.36
C TYR A 608 16.94 5.82 0.17
N MET A 609 16.36 6.05 1.35
CA MET A 609 16.30 7.35 2.00
C MET A 609 17.52 7.61 2.85
N ASP A 610 17.86 8.89 3.00
CA ASP A 610 18.88 9.37 3.91
C ASP A 610 18.37 10.55 4.73
N VAL A 611 18.94 10.76 5.91
CA VAL A 611 18.77 11.97 6.73
C VAL A 611 20.15 12.58 6.93
N GLU A 612 20.44 13.64 6.17
CA GLU A 612 21.76 14.28 6.17
C GLU A 612 21.91 15.21 7.38
N PRO A 613 22.96 15.06 8.20
CA PRO A 613 23.22 15.98 9.28
C PRO A 613 23.63 17.36 8.73
N GLY A 614 23.12 18.43 9.32
CA GLY A 614 23.67 19.78 9.12
C GLY A 614 22.89 20.72 8.19
N VAL A 615 21.66 20.41 7.82
CA VAL A 615 20.74 21.44 7.32
C VAL A 615 19.94 21.97 8.52
N PRO A 616 20.32 23.13 9.13
CA PRO A 616 19.56 23.65 10.25
C PRO A 616 18.13 23.92 9.79
N ALA A 617 17.15 23.44 10.54
CA ALA A 617 15.82 24.02 10.47
C ALA A 617 15.98 25.52 10.81
N GLN A 618 15.87 26.40 9.83
CA GLN A 618 15.76 27.82 10.13
C GLN A 618 14.46 28.02 10.91
N PRO A 619 14.50 28.70 12.06
CA PRO A 619 13.37 28.87 12.96
C PRO A 619 12.19 29.60 12.30
#